data_7ba081b3b0ac35c40bfa511f1c4bc307
#
_entry.id   7ba081b3b0ac35c40bfa511f1c4bc307
#
_cell.length_a   1.000
_cell.length_b   1.000
_cell.length_c   1.000
_cell.angle_alpha   90.00
_cell.angle_beta   90.00
_cell.angle_gamma   90.00
#
_symmetry.space_group_name_H-M   'P 1'
#
loop_
_entity.id
_entity.type
_entity.pdbx_description
1 polymer ?
#
loop_
_entity_poly.entity_id
_entity_poly.type
_entity_poly.pdbx_seq_one_letter_code
_entity_poly.pdbx_strand_id
1 'polypeptide(L)'
;MGDSNLTDGSEGPFLKYALFCRGTAETEGGELTLNGIVDLLDLPEPEKSSASENPVLATVDYNLAFCIGGADPGEHYLFVTLKTPGIPLETPPAQKVEWEEGILFQRWIKTFRIPVQKPGIHAAAILFDGIPLGEATFLVRFSDDAKPLEST
;
A
#
# COMPACT_ATOMS: atom_id res chain seq x y z
N MET A 1 5.84 -35.75 -6.52
CA MET A 1 5.45 -34.85 -6.59
C MET A 1 5.55 -34.10 -5.56
N GLY A 2 5.53 -34.13 -4.79
CA GLY A 2 5.53 -33.37 -3.74
C GLY A 2 6.12 -32.07 -3.86
N ASP A 3 6.85 -31.86 -4.66
CA ASP A 3 7.41 -30.71 -4.71
C ASP A 3 6.74 -29.79 -5.48
N SER A 4 5.94 -30.13 -6.18
CA SER A 4 5.23 -29.21 -6.95
C SER A 4 4.40 -28.31 -6.17
N ASN A 5 4.47 -28.32 -4.87
CA ASN A 5 3.66 -27.43 -4.11
C ASN A 5 3.87 -26.02 -4.48
N LEU A 6 5.03 -25.62 -4.91
CA LEU A 6 5.25 -24.25 -5.26
C LEU A 6 4.46 -23.81 -6.45
N THR A 7 4.06 -24.73 -7.29
CA THR A 7 3.30 -24.35 -8.44
C THR A 7 1.89 -24.80 -8.37
N ASP A 8 1.49 -25.29 -7.22
CA ASP A 8 0.17 -25.80 -7.05
C ASP A 8 -0.81 -24.65 -7.03
N GLY A 9 -1.67 -24.56 -7.98
CA GLY A 9 -2.67 -23.49 -8.01
C GLY A 9 -3.64 -23.54 -6.87
N SER A 10 -3.62 -24.60 -6.08
CA SER A 10 -4.53 -24.65 -4.96
C SER A 10 -4.19 -23.64 -3.87
N GLU A 11 -3.01 -23.04 -3.96
CA GLU A 11 -2.68 -22.03 -2.98
C GLU A 11 -3.52 -20.79 -3.13
N GLY A 12 -4.13 -20.60 -4.26
CA GLY A 12 -4.95 -19.43 -4.49
C GLY A 12 -4.16 -18.18 -4.74
N PRO A 13 -4.81 -17.02 -4.66
CA PRO A 13 -4.14 -15.76 -4.95
C PRO A 13 -3.13 -15.39 -3.87
N PHE A 14 -2.08 -14.71 -4.29
CA PHE A 14 -1.03 -14.27 -3.39
C PHE A 14 -0.54 -12.90 -3.80
N LEU A 15 0.01 -12.18 -2.83
CA LEU A 15 0.58 -10.87 -3.06
C LEU A 15 2.04 -11.05 -3.44
N LYS A 16 2.38 -10.67 -4.67
CA LYS A 16 3.76 -10.80 -5.11
C LYS A 16 4.63 -9.69 -4.54
N TYR A 17 4.10 -8.47 -4.50
CA TYR A 17 4.76 -7.35 -3.85
C TYR A 17 3.74 -6.28 -3.55
N ALA A 18 4.06 -5.42 -2.59
CA ALA A 18 3.29 -4.22 -2.29
C ALA A 18 4.23 -3.21 -1.66
N LEU A 19 4.34 -2.04 -2.27
CA LEU A 19 5.31 -1.02 -1.84
C LEU A 19 4.71 0.36 -2.00
N PHE A 20 5.03 1.25 -1.06
CA PHE A 20 4.76 2.67 -1.26
C PHE A 20 5.96 3.31 -1.94
N CYS A 21 5.69 4.20 -2.87
CA CYS A 21 6.75 4.91 -3.58
C CYS A 21 6.27 6.28 -4.00
N ARG A 22 7.21 7.11 -4.44
CA ARG A 22 6.86 8.47 -4.81
C ARG A 22 6.41 8.57 -6.25
N GLY A 23 6.85 7.69 -7.10
CA GLY A 23 6.45 7.72 -8.49
C GLY A 23 6.67 6.39 -9.18
N THR A 24 6.09 6.24 -10.35
CA THR A 24 6.23 5.01 -11.12
C THR A 24 6.42 5.38 -12.58
N ALA A 25 7.03 4.48 -13.33
CA ALA A 25 7.16 4.61 -14.76
C ALA A 25 7.09 3.22 -15.39
N GLU A 26 6.51 3.14 -16.57
CA GLU A 26 6.41 1.86 -17.25
C GLU A 26 7.19 1.94 -18.56
N THR A 27 7.99 0.93 -18.84
CA THR A 27 8.78 0.90 -20.07
C THR A 27 7.89 0.39 -21.21
N GLU A 28 8.42 0.51 -22.44
CA GLU A 28 7.70 0.00 -23.60
C GLU A 28 7.48 -1.50 -23.50
N GLY A 29 8.36 -2.21 -22.82
CA GLY A 29 8.20 -3.64 -22.65
C GLY A 29 7.26 -4.04 -21.54
N GLY A 30 6.61 -3.08 -20.90
CA GLY A 30 5.67 -3.40 -19.83
C GLY A 30 6.30 -3.57 -18.47
N GLU A 31 7.56 -3.26 -18.32
CA GLU A 31 8.22 -3.34 -17.02
C GLU A 31 7.92 -2.12 -16.19
N LEU A 32 7.73 -2.33 -14.91
CA LEU A 32 7.39 -1.26 -13.99
C LEU A 32 8.64 -0.83 -13.21
N THR A 33 8.87 0.47 -13.17
CA THR A 33 9.93 1.06 -12.36
C THR A 33 9.28 1.84 -11.23
N LEU A 34 9.74 1.60 -10.01
CA LEU A 34 9.29 2.36 -8.84
C LEU A 34 10.38 3.34 -8.46
N ASN A 35 10.00 4.60 -8.32
CA ASN A 35 10.93 5.66 -7.94
C ASN A 35 10.65 6.09 -6.53
N GLY A 36 11.70 6.10 -5.69
CA GLY A 36 11.55 6.57 -4.32
C GLY A 36 10.69 5.67 -3.47
N ILE A 37 11.10 4.42 -3.29
CA ILE A 37 10.39 3.51 -2.37
C ILE A 37 10.47 4.10 -0.97
N VAL A 38 9.33 4.16 -0.30
CA VAL A 38 9.23 4.81 1.00
C VAL A 38 9.12 3.76 2.09
N ASP A 39 10.15 3.68 2.93
CA ASP A 39 10.16 2.80 4.09
C ASP A 39 10.04 3.60 5.38
N LEU A 40 10.53 4.83 5.36
CA LEU A 40 10.60 5.67 6.55
C LEU A 40 10.27 7.10 6.19
N LEU A 41 9.49 7.73 7.02
CA LEU A 41 9.20 9.15 6.92
C LEU A 41 9.54 9.80 8.26
N ASP A 42 10.54 10.69 8.23
CA ASP A 42 10.91 11.45 9.41
C ASP A 42 10.21 12.79 9.36
N LEU A 43 9.53 13.15 10.42
CA LEU A 43 8.88 14.44 10.55
C LEU A 43 9.44 15.19 11.73
N PRO A 44 9.45 16.51 11.67
CA PRO A 44 9.85 17.28 12.85
C PRO A 44 8.83 17.08 13.96
N GLU A 45 9.29 17.16 15.20
CA GLU A 45 8.37 17.02 16.33
C GLU A 45 7.36 18.15 16.31
N PRO A 46 6.09 17.85 16.59
CA PRO A 46 5.07 18.88 16.62
C PRO A 46 5.26 19.79 17.83
N GLU A 47 4.84 21.03 17.67
CA GLU A 47 4.89 21.95 18.80
C GLU A 47 3.87 21.57 19.85
N LYS A 48 4.25 21.69 21.12
CA LYS A 48 3.38 21.30 22.20
C LYS A 48 2.18 22.24 22.37
N SER A 49 2.23 23.38 21.74
CA SER A 49 1.16 24.34 21.88
C SER A 49 -0.02 24.09 20.98
N SER A 50 -0.03 23.02 20.26
CA SER A 50 -1.15 22.72 19.40
C SER A 50 -2.40 22.57 20.24
N ALA A 51 -3.39 23.37 19.97
CA ALA A 51 -4.61 23.38 20.76
C ALA A 51 -5.62 22.36 20.26
N SER A 52 -5.40 21.78 19.13
CA SER A 52 -6.36 20.88 18.53
C SER A 52 -6.15 19.47 19.03
N GLU A 53 -7.22 18.80 19.39
CA GLU A 53 -7.15 17.39 19.71
C GLU A 53 -7.02 16.63 18.42
N ASN A 54 -6.09 15.67 18.35
CA ASN A 54 -5.95 14.80 17.19
C ASN A 54 -5.72 15.55 15.89
N PRO A 55 -4.76 16.48 15.86
CA PRO A 55 -4.52 17.20 14.61
C PRO A 55 -3.84 16.30 13.59
N VAL A 56 -4.12 16.53 12.33
CA VAL A 56 -3.36 15.92 11.26
C VAL A 56 -2.09 16.74 11.12
N LEU A 57 -0.94 16.11 11.37
CA LEU A 57 0.33 16.82 11.36
C LEU A 57 0.88 17.03 9.97
N ALA A 58 0.57 16.13 9.08
CA ALA A 58 1.04 16.20 7.70
C ALA A 58 0.14 15.35 6.84
N THR A 59 0.16 15.60 5.55
CA THR A 59 -0.51 14.76 4.58
C THR A 59 0.52 14.46 3.50
N VAL A 60 0.69 13.20 3.18
CA VAL A 60 1.66 12.79 2.17
C VAL A 60 0.95 12.09 1.02
N ASP A 61 1.43 12.34 -0.19
CA ASP A 61 0.89 11.71 -1.38
C ASP A 61 1.87 10.65 -1.83
N TYR A 62 1.47 9.40 -1.72
CA TYR A 62 2.32 8.28 -2.14
C TYR A 62 1.54 7.40 -3.11
N ASN A 63 2.27 6.74 -3.97
CA ASN A 63 1.70 5.70 -4.80
C ASN A 63 1.88 4.36 -4.12
N LEU A 64 0.84 3.55 -4.18
CA LEU A 64 0.92 2.18 -3.73
C LEU A 64 0.96 1.31 -4.98
N ALA A 65 2.07 0.59 -5.15
CA ALA A 65 2.20 -0.34 -6.26
C ALA A 65 2.14 -1.75 -5.70
N PHE A 66 1.25 -2.58 -6.23
CA PHE A 66 1.16 -3.96 -5.76
C PHE A 66 0.76 -4.87 -6.91
N CYS A 67 1.05 -6.14 -6.72
CA CYS A 67 0.84 -7.15 -7.74
C CYS A 67 0.29 -8.41 -7.10
N ILE A 68 -0.75 -8.97 -7.69
CA ILE A 68 -1.37 -10.20 -7.23
C ILE A 68 -1.22 -11.23 -8.31
N GLY A 69 -0.89 -12.46 -7.91
CA GLY A 69 -0.80 -13.59 -8.82
C GLY A 69 -1.65 -14.74 -8.34
N GLY A 70 -1.86 -15.70 -9.20
CA GLY A 70 -2.46 -16.98 -8.81
C GLY A 70 -3.95 -17.01 -8.63
N ALA A 71 -4.67 -15.99 -9.05
CA ALA A 71 -6.12 -16.01 -8.93
C ALA A 71 -6.73 -16.87 -10.02
N ASP A 72 -7.88 -17.45 -9.72
CA ASP A 72 -8.62 -18.22 -10.71
C ASP A 72 -9.36 -17.28 -11.65
N PRO A 73 -9.60 -17.69 -12.89
CA PRO A 73 -10.40 -16.88 -13.80
C PRO A 73 -11.76 -16.59 -13.21
N GLY A 74 -12.26 -15.39 -13.46
CA GLY A 74 -13.57 -14.99 -13.00
C GLY A 74 -13.55 -13.65 -12.33
N GLU A 75 -14.63 -13.34 -11.65
CA GLU A 75 -14.82 -12.07 -11.00
C GLU A 75 -14.34 -12.13 -9.57
N HIS A 76 -13.58 -11.12 -9.17
CA HIS A 76 -13.06 -11.04 -7.82
C HIS A 76 -13.29 -9.64 -7.27
N TYR A 77 -13.10 -9.46 -5.98
CA TYR A 77 -13.28 -8.17 -5.33
C TYR A 77 -12.02 -7.80 -4.56
N LEU A 78 -11.50 -6.62 -4.87
CA LEU A 78 -10.26 -6.12 -4.29
C LEU A 78 -10.58 -5.00 -3.32
N PHE A 79 -9.98 -5.05 -2.14
CA PHE A 79 -10.09 -3.98 -1.16
C PHE A 79 -8.69 -3.55 -0.78
N VAL A 80 -8.50 -2.24 -0.61
CA VAL A 80 -7.26 -1.70 -0.07
C VAL A 80 -7.65 -0.81 1.09
N THR A 81 -7.25 -1.19 2.29
CA THR A 81 -7.60 -0.46 3.51
C THR A 81 -6.39 0.22 4.08
N LEU A 82 -6.46 1.52 4.27
CA LEU A 82 -5.37 2.25 4.92
C LEU A 82 -5.52 2.15 6.42
N LYS A 83 -4.41 1.83 7.08
CA LYS A 83 -4.34 1.78 8.54
C LYS A 83 -3.33 2.83 8.98
N THR A 84 -3.83 3.89 9.59
CA THR A 84 -2.98 4.99 10.01
C THR A 84 -3.17 5.21 11.50
N PRO A 85 -2.07 5.30 12.27
CA PRO A 85 -2.19 5.44 13.72
C PRO A 85 -3.02 6.66 14.10
N GLY A 86 -3.96 6.46 15.02
CA GLY A 86 -4.78 7.56 15.52
C GLY A 86 -6.02 7.84 14.69
N ILE A 87 -6.16 7.20 13.54
CA ILE A 87 -7.31 7.43 12.67
C ILE A 87 -8.11 6.16 12.54
N PRO A 88 -9.42 6.19 12.77
CA PRO A 88 -10.23 4.98 12.69
C PRO A 88 -10.21 4.38 11.29
N LEU A 89 -10.26 3.07 11.23
CA LEU A 89 -10.34 2.37 9.96
C LEU A 89 -11.70 2.61 9.32
N GLU A 90 -11.69 2.73 8.01
CA GLU A 90 -12.91 2.81 7.26
C GLU A 90 -12.91 1.68 6.25
N THR A 91 -14.07 1.13 5.98
CA THR A 91 -14.20 0.07 5.00
C THR A 91 -14.35 0.70 3.63
N PRO A 92 -13.39 0.53 2.75
CA PRO A 92 -13.49 1.11 1.42
C PRO A 92 -14.46 0.31 0.55
N PRO A 93 -14.95 0.90 -0.52
CA PRO A 93 -15.75 0.14 -1.46
C PRO A 93 -14.88 -0.90 -2.16
N ALA A 94 -15.49 -2.02 -2.48
CA ALA A 94 -14.79 -3.06 -3.20
C ALA A 94 -14.58 -2.64 -4.65
N GLN A 95 -13.43 -2.99 -5.19
CA GLN A 95 -13.17 -2.81 -6.59
C GLN A 95 -13.34 -4.17 -7.28
N LYS A 96 -14.19 -4.20 -8.29
CA LYS A 96 -14.40 -5.44 -9.03
C LYS A 96 -13.21 -5.67 -9.95
N VAL A 97 -12.69 -6.87 -9.95
CA VAL A 97 -11.54 -7.25 -10.76
C VAL A 97 -11.93 -8.46 -11.60
N GLU A 98 -11.68 -8.37 -12.89
CA GLU A 98 -11.92 -9.48 -13.78
C GLU A 98 -10.61 -10.19 -14.01
N TRP A 99 -10.56 -11.49 -13.77
CA TRP A 99 -9.35 -12.27 -13.99
C TRP A 99 -9.60 -13.22 -15.16
N GLU A 100 -8.89 -12.98 -16.26
CA GLU A 100 -9.09 -13.80 -17.46
C GLU A 100 -8.14 -14.98 -17.46
N GLU A 101 -8.57 -16.03 -18.13
CA GLU A 101 -7.75 -17.22 -18.23
C GLU A 101 -6.44 -16.88 -18.91
N GLY A 102 -5.35 -17.41 -18.40
CA GLY A 102 -4.03 -17.15 -18.96
C GLY A 102 -3.30 -15.98 -18.32
N ILE A 103 -3.99 -15.17 -17.54
CA ILE A 103 -3.33 -14.07 -16.84
C ILE A 103 -2.66 -14.64 -15.60
N LEU A 104 -1.34 -14.45 -15.49
CA LEU A 104 -0.61 -14.93 -14.33
C LEU A 104 -0.54 -13.91 -13.21
N PHE A 105 -0.44 -12.63 -13.57
CA PHE A 105 -0.32 -11.55 -12.59
C PHE A 105 -1.10 -10.35 -13.05
N GLN A 106 -1.65 -9.60 -12.10
CA GLN A 106 -2.18 -8.27 -12.36
C GLN A 106 -1.56 -7.32 -11.36
N ARG A 107 -1.28 -6.11 -11.79
CA ARG A 107 -0.72 -5.12 -10.90
C ARG A 107 -1.53 -3.85 -10.93
N TRP A 108 -1.47 -3.12 -9.82
CA TRP A 108 -2.20 -1.87 -9.67
C TRP A 108 -1.25 -0.81 -9.13
N ILE A 109 -1.52 0.41 -9.51
CA ILE A 109 -0.86 1.58 -8.95
C ILE A 109 -1.97 2.50 -8.51
N LYS A 110 -2.05 2.77 -7.21
CA LYS A 110 -3.07 3.63 -6.66
C LYS A 110 -2.41 4.79 -5.94
N THR A 111 -2.92 5.99 -6.12
CA THR A 111 -2.40 7.16 -5.45
C THR A 111 -3.22 7.42 -4.21
N PHE A 112 -2.56 7.60 -3.08
CA PHE A 112 -3.23 7.88 -1.83
C PHE A 112 -2.71 9.17 -1.24
N ARG A 113 -3.63 9.93 -0.68
CA ARG A 113 -3.29 11.06 0.16
C ARG A 113 -3.45 10.58 1.59
N ILE A 114 -2.34 10.41 2.28
CA ILE A 114 -2.31 9.72 3.57
C ILE A 114 -2.12 10.73 4.68
N PRO A 115 -3.09 10.87 5.60
CA PRO A 115 -2.93 11.76 6.74
C PRO A 115 -2.02 11.13 7.78
N VAL A 116 -1.15 11.93 8.36
CA VAL A 116 -0.25 11.50 9.42
C VAL A 116 -0.65 12.23 10.67
N GLN A 117 -1.14 11.50 11.67
CA GLN A 117 -1.55 12.08 12.92
C GLN A 117 -0.61 11.72 14.05
N LYS A 118 -0.08 10.52 14.05
CA LYS A 118 0.80 10.01 15.08
C LYS A 118 1.94 9.24 14.45
N PRO A 119 3.06 9.11 15.14
CA PRO A 119 4.13 8.25 14.64
C PRO A 119 3.70 6.78 14.70
N GLY A 120 4.39 5.94 13.99
CA GLY A 120 4.14 4.52 13.99
C GLY A 120 4.04 3.96 12.60
N ILE A 121 3.67 2.69 12.53
CA ILE A 121 3.57 2.00 11.27
C ILE A 121 2.26 2.40 10.57
N HIS A 122 2.40 2.88 9.35
CA HIS A 122 1.28 3.17 8.47
C HIS A 122 1.24 2.05 7.43
N ALA A 123 0.07 1.58 7.10
CA ALA A 123 -0.05 0.41 6.24
C ALA A 123 -1.21 0.53 5.27
N ALA A 124 -1.06 -0.14 4.14
CA ALA A 124 -2.17 -0.38 3.24
C ALA A 124 -2.35 -1.90 3.18
N ALA A 125 -3.46 -2.37 3.70
CA ALA A 125 -3.76 -3.79 3.69
C ALA A 125 -4.50 -4.15 2.42
N ILE A 126 -4.07 -5.22 1.77
CA ILE A 126 -4.65 -5.66 0.51
C ILE A 126 -5.42 -6.94 0.75
N LEU A 127 -6.74 -6.88 0.48
CA LEU A 127 -7.62 -8.02 0.65
C LEU A 127 -8.20 -8.38 -0.71
N PHE A 128 -8.27 -9.65 -0.98
CA PHE A 128 -8.80 -10.14 -2.25
C PHE A 128 -9.88 -11.16 -1.92
N ASP A 129 -11.10 -10.90 -2.38
CA ASP A 129 -12.28 -11.69 -2.04
C ASP A 129 -12.44 -11.82 -0.53
N GLY A 130 -12.10 -10.74 0.18
CA GLY A 130 -12.24 -10.72 1.64
C GLY A 130 -11.10 -11.37 2.40
N ILE A 131 -10.11 -11.91 1.70
CA ILE A 131 -8.99 -12.60 2.35
C ILE A 131 -7.78 -11.69 2.33
N PRO A 132 -7.18 -11.42 3.50
CA PRO A 132 -5.99 -10.57 3.54
C PRO A 132 -4.82 -11.27 2.86
N LEU A 133 -4.19 -10.58 1.91
CA LEU A 133 -3.03 -11.12 1.22
C LEU A 133 -1.72 -10.56 1.76
N GLY A 134 -1.75 -9.37 2.31
CA GLY A 134 -0.55 -8.74 2.84
C GLY A 134 -0.72 -7.23 2.92
N GLU A 135 0.37 -6.55 3.25
CA GLU A 135 0.36 -5.11 3.45
C GLU A 135 1.61 -4.47 2.88
N ALA A 136 1.45 -3.22 2.45
CA ALA A 136 2.59 -2.34 2.24
C ALA A 136 2.66 -1.43 3.47
N THR A 137 3.86 -1.12 3.94
CA THR A 137 4.01 -0.33 5.15
C THR A 137 5.09 0.73 4.99
N PHE A 138 4.99 1.78 5.78
CA PHE A 138 6.10 2.68 6.03
C PHE A 138 6.02 3.15 7.47
N LEU A 139 7.18 3.47 8.04
CA LEU A 139 7.26 3.91 9.42
C LEU A 139 7.35 5.43 9.46
N VAL A 140 6.51 6.05 10.28
CA VAL A 140 6.63 7.47 10.55
C VAL A 140 7.22 7.63 11.94
N ARG A 141 8.25 8.45 12.03
CA ARG A 141 8.79 8.79 13.34
C ARG A 141 9.05 10.29 13.41
N PHE A 142 9.06 10.82 14.61
CA PHE A 142 9.39 12.22 14.82
C PHE A 142 10.86 12.30 15.22
N SER A 143 11.55 13.27 14.67
CA SER A 143 12.97 13.42 14.91
C SER A 143 13.32 14.90 14.93
N ASP A 144 14.13 15.30 15.88
CA ASP A 144 14.56 16.68 15.96
C ASP A 144 15.42 17.07 14.77
N ASP A 145 16.05 16.10 14.13
CA ASP A 145 16.91 16.36 12.99
C ASP A 145 16.17 16.27 11.68
N ALA A 146 14.89 15.98 11.70
CA ALA A 146 14.14 15.83 10.46
C ALA A 146 13.95 17.18 9.79
N LYS A 147 14.00 17.18 8.47
CA LYS A 147 13.70 18.37 7.71
C LYS A 147 12.20 18.48 7.53
N PRO A 148 11.66 19.70 7.51
CA PRO A 148 10.23 19.85 7.22
C PRO A 148 9.88 19.23 5.88
N LEU A 149 8.65 18.74 5.76
CA LEU A 149 8.19 18.22 4.51
C LEU A 149 8.11 19.33 3.49
N GLU A 150 8.65 19.06 2.32
CA GLU A 150 8.55 20.03 1.23
C GLU A 150 7.56 19.47 0.25
N SER A 151 6.74 20.33 -0.31
CA SER A 151 5.84 19.90 -1.32
C SER A 151 6.63 19.72 -2.58
N THR A 152 6.59 18.60 -3.15
CA THR A 152 7.35 18.33 -4.36
C THR A 152 6.40 18.03 -5.47
#